data_b00e489d4544fbbe246801e9853eaae6
#
_entry.id   b00e489d4544fbbe246801e9853eaae6
#
_cell.length_a   1.000
_cell.length_b   1.000
_cell.length_c   1.000
_cell.angle_alpha   90.00
_cell.angle_beta   90.00
_cell.angle_gamma   90.00
#
_symmetry.space_group_name_H-M   'P 1'
#
loop_
_entity.id
_entity.type
_entity.pdbx_description
1 polymer ?
#
loop_
_entity_poly.entity_id
_entity_poly.type
_entity_poly.pdbx_seq_one_letter_code
_entity_poly.pdbx_strand_id
1 'polypeptide(L)'
;GENAAGGFGITPSICEEFFEAGVNVVTTGNHVWDQREIISHIDSEPRLLRPHNYPDGTPGSGAHLFTMASGYRVAVVNIMLRLFMEPLDDPFRCVDRFIQGHSLCKTADAIVVDAHGEASSEKQALGYMLDGRVTAVVGSHTHVPTADTRILPNGTGFQTDAGMCGDYDSVIGGDKGS
;
A
#
# COMPACT_ATOMS: atom_id res chain seq x y z
N GLY A 1 -3.43 -6.89 -0.77
CA GLY A 1 -3.26 -8.33 -0.56
C GLY A 1 -3.16 -8.75 0.91
N GLU A 2 -3.44 -7.84 1.83
CA GLU A 2 -3.15 -7.98 3.25
C GLU A 2 -3.91 -9.12 3.96
N ASN A 3 -5.16 -9.39 3.55
CA ASN A 3 -6.04 -10.37 4.20
C ASN A 3 -6.43 -11.52 3.26
N ALA A 4 -5.63 -11.78 2.23
CA ALA A 4 -5.97 -12.71 1.16
C ALA A 4 -5.92 -14.20 1.59
N ALA A 5 -5.13 -14.52 2.61
CA ALA A 5 -4.97 -15.89 3.12
C ALA A 5 -5.88 -16.15 4.32
N GLY A 6 -7.16 -16.37 4.08
CA GLY A 6 -8.13 -16.70 5.14
C GLY A 6 -8.38 -15.56 6.14
N GLY A 7 -8.18 -14.31 5.73
CA GLY A 7 -8.38 -13.12 6.55
C GLY A 7 -7.10 -12.52 7.12
N PHE A 8 -5.95 -13.20 7.05
CA PHE A 8 -4.68 -12.74 7.63
C PHE A 8 -3.49 -13.06 6.73
N GLY A 9 -2.83 -12.02 6.23
CA GLY A 9 -1.64 -12.15 5.41
C GLY A 9 -1.91 -12.62 3.98
N ILE A 10 -0.86 -13.02 3.29
CA ILE A 10 -0.85 -13.53 1.92
C ILE A 10 0.16 -14.66 1.80
N THR A 11 -0.12 -15.67 0.96
CA THR A 11 0.80 -16.76 0.67
C THR A 11 1.45 -16.59 -0.70
N PRO A 12 2.59 -17.27 -0.99
CA PRO A 12 3.19 -17.27 -2.31
C PRO A 12 2.22 -17.72 -3.41
N SER A 13 1.42 -18.76 -3.16
CA SER A 13 0.45 -19.26 -4.14
C SER A 13 -0.64 -18.23 -4.48
N ILE A 14 -1.14 -17.50 -3.48
CA ILE A 14 -2.12 -16.43 -3.70
C ILE A 14 -1.49 -15.25 -4.45
N CYS A 15 -0.22 -14.93 -4.20
CA CYS A 15 0.51 -13.94 -5.00
C CYS A 15 0.57 -14.34 -6.47
N GLU A 16 0.91 -15.60 -6.76
CA GLU A 16 0.97 -16.13 -8.12
C GLU A 16 -0.41 -16.04 -8.81
N GLU A 17 -1.49 -16.44 -8.13
CA GLU A 17 -2.85 -16.32 -8.65
C GLU A 17 -3.21 -14.87 -9.01
N PHE A 18 -2.84 -13.89 -8.18
CA PHE A 18 -3.07 -12.47 -8.48
C PHE A 18 -2.28 -12.02 -9.71
N PHE A 19 -1.03 -12.43 -9.84
CA PHE A 19 -0.20 -12.07 -10.98
C PHE A 19 -0.68 -12.72 -12.27
N GLU A 20 -1.12 -13.98 -12.23
CA GLU A 20 -1.76 -14.67 -13.36
C GLU A 20 -3.07 -14.03 -13.77
N ALA A 21 -3.83 -13.49 -12.81
CA ALA A 21 -5.05 -12.73 -13.07
C ALA A 21 -4.78 -11.32 -13.64
N GLY A 22 -3.50 -10.91 -13.78
CA GLY A 22 -3.10 -9.64 -14.38
C GLY A 22 -2.84 -8.51 -13.39
N VAL A 23 -2.79 -8.78 -12.08
CA VAL A 23 -2.33 -7.81 -11.09
C VAL A 23 -0.85 -7.54 -11.30
N ASN A 24 -0.44 -6.28 -11.36
CA ASN A 24 0.94 -5.92 -11.60
C ASN A 24 1.76 -5.78 -10.30
N VAL A 25 1.14 -5.29 -9.23
CA VAL A 25 1.79 -5.05 -7.93
C VAL A 25 0.79 -5.33 -6.82
N VAL A 26 1.24 -5.98 -5.76
CA VAL A 26 0.47 -6.23 -4.55
C VAL A 26 1.11 -5.47 -3.40
N THR A 27 0.35 -4.60 -2.75
CA THR A 27 0.71 -4.00 -1.45
C THR A 27 0.12 -4.82 -0.30
N THR A 28 0.73 -4.73 0.86
CA THR A 28 0.30 -5.39 2.08
C THR A 28 0.04 -4.37 3.20
N GLY A 29 0.16 -4.77 4.46
CA GLY A 29 -0.05 -3.92 5.62
C GLY A 29 0.47 -4.57 6.90
N ASN A 30 -0.22 -4.37 8.02
CA ASN A 30 0.21 -4.90 9.32
C ASN A 30 0.16 -6.44 9.39
N HIS A 31 -0.62 -7.10 8.55
CA HIS A 31 -0.70 -8.57 8.49
C HIS A 31 0.32 -9.22 7.53
N VAL A 32 1.30 -8.48 7.01
CA VAL A 32 2.27 -8.98 6.01
C VAL A 32 3.01 -10.24 6.46
N TRP A 33 3.26 -10.40 7.76
CA TRP A 33 4.04 -11.51 8.34
C TRP A 33 3.20 -12.65 8.92
N ASP A 34 1.87 -12.59 8.83
CA ASP A 34 1.00 -13.58 9.46
C ASP A 34 1.10 -14.97 8.81
N GLN A 35 1.46 -15.02 7.52
CA GLN A 35 1.81 -16.26 6.83
C GLN A 35 3.34 -16.40 6.77
N ARG A 36 3.91 -17.30 7.58
CA ARG A 36 5.38 -17.43 7.72
C ARG A 36 6.11 -17.72 6.43
N GLU A 37 5.48 -18.43 5.51
CA GLU A 37 6.06 -18.77 4.20
C GLU A 37 6.35 -17.54 3.32
N ILE A 38 5.66 -16.41 3.58
CA ILE A 38 5.90 -15.18 2.83
C ILE A 38 7.29 -14.60 3.09
N ILE A 39 7.87 -14.83 4.26
CA ILE A 39 9.17 -14.27 4.67
C ILE A 39 10.29 -14.67 3.70
N SER A 40 10.31 -15.92 3.27
CA SER A 40 11.31 -16.39 2.30
C SER A 40 10.98 -16.04 0.84
N HIS A 41 9.71 -15.74 0.55
CA HIS A 41 9.26 -15.44 -0.80
C HIS A 41 9.42 -13.96 -1.16
N ILE A 42 9.14 -13.06 -0.22
CA ILE A 42 9.05 -11.61 -0.46
C ILE A 42 10.36 -10.99 -0.95
N ASP A 43 11.51 -11.55 -0.60
CA ASP A 43 12.82 -11.09 -1.10
C ASP A 43 13.02 -11.36 -2.60
N SER A 44 12.37 -12.40 -3.12
CA SER A 44 12.51 -12.83 -4.51
C SER A 44 11.38 -12.29 -5.42
N GLU A 45 10.32 -11.70 -4.83
CA GLU A 45 9.18 -11.20 -5.59
C GLU A 45 9.05 -9.66 -5.46
N PRO A 46 9.65 -8.89 -6.37
CA PRO A 46 9.66 -7.42 -6.30
C PRO A 46 8.28 -6.77 -6.48
N ARG A 47 7.27 -7.53 -6.95
CA ARG A 47 5.90 -7.05 -7.12
C ARG A 47 5.06 -7.18 -5.86
N LEU A 48 5.58 -7.82 -4.81
CA LEU A 48 4.94 -7.89 -3.49
C LEU A 48 5.62 -6.90 -2.55
N LEU A 49 4.91 -5.85 -2.15
CA LEU A 49 5.44 -4.79 -1.32
C LEU A 49 4.91 -4.88 0.12
N ARG A 50 5.83 -4.94 1.09
CA ARG A 50 5.54 -4.70 2.50
C ARG A 50 5.49 -3.20 2.79
N PRO A 51 5.05 -2.75 3.97
CA PRO A 51 5.22 -1.35 4.36
C PRO A 51 6.69 -0.92 4.31
N HIS A 52 6.95 0.24 3.67
CA HIS A 52 8.30 0.74 3.38
C HIS A 52 9.04 1.19 4.64
N ASN A 53 8.32 1.55 5.68
CA ASN A 53 8.87 2.05 6.94
C ASN A 53 9.16 0.96 7.99
N TYR A 54 9.25 -0.31 7.61
CA TYR A 54 9.93 -1.32 8.43
C TYR A 54 11.43 -0.99 8.56
N PRO A 55 12.08 -1.38 9.66
CA PRO A 55 13.51 -1.16 9.86
C PRO A 55 14.38 -1.74 8.74
N ASP A 56 15.56 -1.16 8.57
CA ASP A 56 16.56 -1.67 7.62
C ASP A 56 16.90 -3.14 7.90
N GLY A 57 17.05 -3.93 6.83
CA GLY A 57 17.31 -5.37 6.93
C GLY A 57 16.05 -6.24 7.06
N THR A 58 14.85 -5.66 7.13
CA THR A 58 13.60 -6.43 7.04
C THR A 58 13.45 -7.01 5.63
N PRO A 59 13.09 -8.31 5.48
CA PRO A 59 12.92 -8.94 4.17
C PRO A 59 11.96 -8.18 3.24
N GLY A 60 12.23 -8.25 1.93
CA GLY A 60 11.41 -7.62 0.89
C GLY A 60 11.58 -6.11 0.77
N SER A 61 10.86 -5.52 -0.16
CA SER A 61 10.83 -4.08 -0.43
C SER A 61 9.47 -3.48 -0.10
N GLY A 62 9.44 -2.20 0.27
CA GLY A 62 8.19 -1.48 0.50
C GLY A 62 7.89 -0.43 -0.56
N ALA A 63 8.82 -0.20 -1.48
CA ALA A 63 8.67 0.73 -2.59
C ALA A 63 9.49 0.29 -3.78
N HIS A 64 8.94 0.41 -4.98
CA HIS A 64 9.64 0.01 -6.20
C HIS A 64 9.20 0.85 -7.40
N LEU A 65 10.12 1.07 -8.34
CA LEU A 65 9.85 1.69 -9.63
C LEU A 65 9.76 0.61 -10.71
N PHE A 66 8.55 0.38 -11.21
CA PHE A 66 8.26 -0.62 -12.23
C PHE A 66 8.30 0.01 -13.62
N THR A 67 8.84 -0.72 -14.59
CA THR A 67 8.67 -0.39 -16.01
C THR A 67 7.60 -1.30 -16.59
N MET A 68 6.47 -0.71 -16.97
CA MET A 68 5.34 -1.43 -17.55
C MET A 68 5.65 -1.87 -18.98
N ALA A 69 4.91 -2.86 -19.50
CA ALA A 69 5.05 -3.31 -20.89
C ALA A 69 4.84 -2.19 -21.93
N SER A 70 4.07 -1.17 -21.57
CA SER A 70 3.88 0.06 -22.38
C SER A 70 5.06 1.01 -22.37
N GLY A 71 6.11 0.74 -21.57
CA GLY A 71 7.25 1.62 -21.36
C GLY A 71 7.05 2.68 -20.27
N TYR A 72 5.86 2.85 -19.71
CA TYR A 72 5.62 3.75 -18.58
C TYR A 72 6.31 3.25 -17.29
N ARG A 73 6.87 4.19 -16.53
CA ARG A 73 7.54 3.95 -15.27
C ARG A 73 6.58 4.33 -14.13
N VAL A 74 6.16 3.36 -13.36
CA VAL A 74 5.22 3.53 -12.25
C VAL A 74 5.91 3.20 -10.95
N ALA A 75 6.04 4.18 -10.06
CA ALA A 75 6.49 3.94 -8.70
C ALA A 75 5.29 3.59 -7.80
N VAL A 76 5.41 2.54 -7.02
CA VAL A 76 4.42 2.16 -6.00
C VAL A 76 5.12 2.15 -4.64
N VAL A 77 4.51 2.80 -3.67
CA VAL A 77 4.99 2.86 -2.28
C VAL A 77 3.87 2.36 -1.36
N ASN A 78 4.15 1.34 -0.58
CA ASN A 78 3.31 0.95 0.54
C ASN A 78 3.88 1.58 1.82
N ILE A 79 3.08 2.27 2.61
CA ILE A 79 3.52 2.92 3.84
C ILE A 79 2.55 2.64 4.98
N MET A 80 3.03 2.21 6.14
CA MET A 80 2.20 2.00 7.32
C MET A 80 2.21 3.23 8.22
N LEU A 81 1.02 3.74 8.55
CA LEU A 81 0.84 4.86 9.45
C LEU A 81 1.00 4.40 10.91
N ARG A 82 1.00 5.33 11.88
CA ARG A 82 1.41 5.02 13.26
C ARG A 82 0.30 5.11 14.30
N LEU A 83 -0.73 5.94 14.06
CA LEU A 83 -1.81 6.11 15.02
C LEU A 83 -2.66 4.83 15.08
N PHE A 84 -2.69 4.21 16.26
CA PHE A 84 -3.36 2.93 16.53
C PHE A 84 -2.77 1.72 15.77
N MET A 85 -1.54 1.87 15.24
CA MET A 85 -0.80 0.85 14.51
C MET A 85 0.51 0.52 15.24
N GLU A 86 1.26 -0.46 14.73
CA GLU A 86 2.59 -0.76 15.23
C GLU A 86 3.55 0.42 15.05
N PRO A 87 4.42 0.71 16.04
CA PRO A 87 5.34 1.85 16.00
C PRO A 87 6.54 1.59 15.10
N LEU A 88 6.34 1.62 13.79
CA LEU A 88 7.40 1.57 12.79
C LEU A 88 8.12 2.94 12.66
N ASP A 89 9.08 3.01 11.75
CA ASP A 89 9.77 4.27 11.42
C ASP A 89 8.78 5.33 10.91
N ASP A 90 9.17 6.60 10.98
CA ASP A 90 8.34 7.74 10.59
C ASP A 90 7.88 7.65 9.13
N PRO A 91 6.57 7.41 8.87
CA PRO A 91 6.05 7.21 7.52
C PRO A 91 6.25 8.43 6.62
N PHE A 92 6.13 9.64 7.16
CA PHE A 92 6.30 10.88 6.41
C PHE A 92 7.73 11.04 5.91
N ARG A 93 8.71 10.76 6.75
CA ARG A 93 10.13 10.80 6.37
C ARG A 93 10.50 9.69 5.40
N CYS A 94 9.97 8.48 5.58
CA CYS A 94 10.28 7.35 4.71
C CYS A 94 9.77 7.60 3.30
N VAL A 95 8.51 8.01 3.13
CA VAL A 95 7.96 8.30 1.80
C VAL A 95 8.63 9.52 1.17
N ASP A 96 8.92 10.58 1.95
CA ASP A 96 9.61 11.77 1.44
C ASP A 96 10.99 11.42 0.86
N ARG A 97 11.76 10.61 1.57
CA ARG A 97 13.08 10.14 1.11
C ARG A 97 12.98 9.36 -0.21
N PHE A 98 11.99 8.49 -0.35
CA PHE A 98 11.77 7.74 -1.58
C PHE A 98 11.44 8.67 -2.76
N ILE A 99 10.54 9.63 -2.57
CA ILE A 99 10.10 10.57 -3.60
C ILE A 99 11.20 11.57 -4.00
N GLN A 100 12.12 11.92 -3.10
CA GLN A 100 13.30 12.72 -3.45
C GLN A 100 14.16 12.03 -4.52
N GLY A 101 14.26 10.69 -4.49
CA GLY A 101 14.94 9.90 -5.52
C GLY A 101 14.08 9.61 -6.77
N HIS A 102 12.76 9.78 -6.68
CA HIS A 102 11.80 9.40 -7.73
C HIS A 102 10.81 10.54 -8.00
N SER A 103 11.20 11.48 -8.87
CA SER A 103 10.38 12.66 -9.17
C SER A 103 9.31 12.35 -10.23
N LEU A 104 8.07 12.75 -9.94
CA LEU A 104 6.95 12.67 -10.90
C LEU A 104 7.28 13.45 -12.17
N CYS A 105 6.93 12.90 -13.33
CA CYS A 105 7.20 13.44 -14.67
C CYS A 105 8.69 13.55 -15.06
N LYS A 106 9.63 13.09 -14.22
CA LYS A 106 11.08 13.07 -14.53
C LYS A 106 11.62 11.64 -14.53
N THR A 107 11.60 10.98 -13.39
CA THR A 107 12.09 9.60 -13.23
C THR A 107 10.96 8.58 -13.17
N ALA A 108 9.76 9.00 -12.76
CA ALA A 108 8.53 8.21 -12.77
C ALA A 108 7.44 8.95 -13.54
N ASP A 109 6.68 8.22 -14.35
CA ASP A 109 5.54 8.77 -15.10
C ASP A 109 4.26 8.77 -14.25
N ALA A 110 4.19 7.89 -13.24
CA ALA A 110 3.21 7.93 -12.17
C ALA A 110 3.83 7.45 -10.85
N ILE A 111 3.31 7.97 -9.73
CA ILE A 111 3.66 7.54 -8.38
C ILE A 111 2.37 7.31 -7.60
N VAL A 112 2.19 6.10 -7.07
CA VAL A 112 1.02 5.72 -6.25
C VAL A 112 1.49 5.35 -4.85
N VAL A 113 0.86 5.92 -3.85
CA VAL A 113 1.15 5.66 -2.43
C VAL A 113 -0.08 4.99 -1.80
N ASP A 114 0.11 3.76 -1.30
CA ASP A 114 -0.84 3.08 -0.42
C ASP A 114 -0.54 3.48 1.02
N ALA A 115 -1.44 4.25 1.62
CA ALA A 115 -1.36 4.74 3.00
C ALA A 115 -2.14 3.81 3.93
N HIS A 116 -1.47 2.73 4.36
CA HIS A 116 -2.07 1.70 5.21
C HIS A 116 -2.13 2.14 6.67
N GLY A 117 -3.32 2.28 7.24
CA GLY A 117 -3.48 2.67 8.65
C GLY A 117 -4.91 3.00 9.06
N GLU A 118 -5.11 3.16 10.36
CA GLU A 118 -6.43 3.38 10.96
C GLU A 118 -6.88 4.84 10.87
N ALA A 119 -6.03 5.79 11.23
CA ALA A 119 -6.42 7.18 11.45
C ALA A 119 -6.59 7.96 10.14
N SER A 120 -7.83 8.41 9.87
CA SER A 120 -8.14 9.25 8.71
C SER A 120 -7.37 10.57 8.69
N SER A 121 -7.12 11.16 9.87
CA SER A 121 -6.34 12.40 9.99
C SER A 121 -4.91 12.23 9.53
N GLU A 122 -4.27 11.10 9.84
CA GLU A 122 -2.90 10.80 9.42
C GLU A 122 -2.83 10.54 7.91
N LYS A 123 -3.80 9.81 7.35
CA LYS A 123 -3.95 9.61 5.90
C LYS A 123 -4.08 10.95 5.15
N GLN A 124 -4.95 11.84 5.64
CA GLN A 124 -5.12 13.17 5.05
C GLN A 124 -3.85 14.02 5.15
N ALA A 125 -3.18 14.02 6.31
CA ALA A 125 -1.92 14.74 6.48
C ALA A 125 -0.85 14.27 5.48
N LEU A 126 -0.76 12.94 5.26
CA LEU A 126 0.13 12.37 4.25
C LEU A 126 -0.27 12.81 2.84
N GLY A 127 -1.56 12.76 2.51
CA GLY A 127 -2.09 13.23 1.22
C GLY A 127 -1.71 14.69 0.94
N TYR A 128 -1.93 15.58 1.88
CA TYR A 128 -1.56 17.00 1.72
C TYR A 128 -0.04 17.23 1.64
N MET A 129 0.77 16.49 2.39
CA MET A 129 2.22 16.56 2.28
C MET A 129 2.73 16.14 0.89
N LEU A 130 2.03 15.20 0.25
CA LEU A 130 2.40 14.66 -1.06
C LEU A 130 1.70 15.35 -2.24
N ASP A 131 0.82 16.31 -1.97
CA ASP A 131 0.04 16.99 -3.01
C ASP A 131 0.92 17.69 -4.05
N GLY A 132 0.71 17.34 -5.32
CA GLY A 132 1.50 17.79 -6.47
C GLY A 132 2.83 17.05 -6.65
N ARG A 133 3.17 16.11 -5.78
CA ARG A 133 4.43 15.35 -5.80
C ARG A 133 4.24 13.89 -6.23
N VAL A 134 3.01 13.38 -6.10
CA VAL A 134 2.61 12.02 -6.50
C VAL A 134 1.31 12.06 -7.30
N THR A 135 1.04 11.00 -8.04
CA THR A 135 -0.20 10.88 -8.83
C THR A 135 -1.40 10.63 -7.93
N ALA A 136 -1.26 9.72 -6.95
CA ALA A 136 -2.34 9.38 -6.04
C ALA A 136 -1.84 8.92 -4.67
N VAL A 137 -2.62 9.24 -3.64
CA VAL A 137 -2.52 8.66 -2.30
C VAL A 137 -3.87 7.99 -2.00
N VAL A 138 -3.85 6.69 -1.77
CA VAL A 138 -5.04 5.88 -1.49
C VAL A 138 -4.85 5.20 -0.15
N GLY A 139 -5.76 5.43 0.78
CA GLY A 139 -5.73 4.76 2.07
C GLY A 139 -6.27 3.34 2.01
N SER A 140 -5.82 2.52 2.94
CA SER A 140 -6.25 1.14 3.17
C SER A 140 -6.27 0.81 4.66
N HIS A 141 -6.69 -0.37 5.06
CA HIS A 141 -6.76 -0.92 6.40
C HIS A 141 -8.17 -1.01 7.01
N THR A 142 -8.99 0.04 6.91
CA THR A 142 -10.27 0.05 7.68
C THR A 142 -11.33 -0.89 7.12
N HIS A 143 -11.14 -1.40 5.91
CA HIS A 143 -12.08 -2.23 5.17
C HIS A 143 -13.37 -1.52 4.74
N VAL A 144 -13.52 -0.24 5.08
CA VAL A 144 -14.70 0.57 4.76
C VAL A 144 -14.34 1.63 3.73
N PRO A 145 -14.94 1.63 2.53
CA PRO A 145 -14.64 2.63 1.52
C PRO A 145 -15.18 4.00 1.96
N THR A 146 -14.34 5.02 1.89
CA THR A 146 -14.74 6.39 2.21
C THR A 146 -15.25 7.13 0.97
N ALA A 147 -16.18 8.05 1.16
CA ALA A 147 -16.82 8.81 0.07
C ALA A 147 -16.09 10.13 -0.24
N ASP A 148 -14.83 10.27 0.14
CA ASP A 148 -14.06 11.52 0.06
C ASP A 148 -13.07 11.57 -1.10
N THR A 149 -13.26 10.73 -2.12
CA THR A 149 -12.44 10.73 -3.34
C THR A 149 -12.43 12.11 -3.97
N ARG A 150 -11.22 12.67 -4.14
CA ARG A 150 -11.04 14.03 -4.69
C ARG A 150 -9.68 14.22 -5.33
N ILE A 151 -9.54 15.29 -6.07
CA ILE A 151 -8.24 15.82 -6.51
C ILE A 151 -7.86 16.93 -5.53
N LEU A 152 -6.67 16.82 -4.98
CA LEU A 152 -6.10 17.85 -4.09
C LEU A 152 -5.67 19.10 -4.89
N PRO A 153 -5.47 20.26 -4.24
CA PRO A 153 -5.24 21.53 -4.92
C PRO A 153 -4.08 21.55 -5.92
N ASN A 154 -3.04 20.73 -5.72
CA ASN A 154 -1.88 20.64 -6.61
C ASN A 154 -1.93 19.42 -7.55
N GLY A 155 -3.07 18.72 -7.64
CA GLY A 155 -3.35 17.72 -8.66
C GLY A 155 -3.23 16.26 -8.22
N THR A 156 -2.85 15.96 -6.97
CA THR A 156 -2.81 14.58 -6.48
C THR A 156 -4.21 14.02 -6.24
N GLY A 157 -4.50 12.84 -6.78
CA GLY A 157 -5.70 12.08 -6.44
C GLY A 157 -5.63 11.57 -5.00
N PHE A 158 -6.73 11.69 -4.25
CA PHE A 158 -6.77 11.28 -2.84
C PHE A 158 -8.06 10.56 -2.49
N GLN A 159 -7.96 9.50 -1.71
CA GLN A 159 -9.08 8.86 -1.01
C GLN A 159 -8.59 8.32 0.34
N THR A 160 -9.36 8.58 1.41
CA THR A 160 -8.98 8.17 2.77
C THR A 160 -8.93 6.65 2.94
N ASP A 161 -9.86 5.90 2.35
CA ASP A 161 -9.79 4.43 2.33
C ASP A 161 -10.53 3.87 1.12
N ALA A 162 -9.91 2.93 0.43
CA ALA A 162 -10.48 2.25 -0.74
C ALA A 162 -11.51 1.18 -0.37
N GLY A 163 -11.56 0.79 0.91
CA GLY A 163 -12.36 -0.34 1.37
C GLY A 163 -11.73 -1.69 1.06
N MET A 164 -12.50 -2.75 1.21
CA MET A 164 -12.06 -4.12 0.99
C MET A 164 -12.66 -4.72 -0.29
N CYS A 165 -12.01 -5.73 -0.85
CA CYS A 165 -12.58 -6.67 -1.80
C CYS A 165 -13.14 -7.87 -1.03
N GLY A 166 -14.40 -7.81 -0.64
CA GLY A 166 -15.02 -8.84 0.21
C GLY A 166 -16.52 -8.66 0.35
N ASP A 167 -17.13 -9.53 1.16
CA ASP A 167 -18.55 -9.44 1.47
C ASP A 167 -18.81 -8.29 2.45
N TYR A 168 -19.56 -7.29 2.03
CA TYR A 168 -19.98 -6.18 2.88
C TYR A 168 -21.15 -6.53 3.82
N ASP A 169 -21.83 -7.66 3.63
CA ASP A 169 -22.79 -8.20 4.60
C ASP A 169 -22.09 -8.96 5.74
N SER A 170 -21.06 -8.39 6.29
CA SER A 170 -20.15 -8.92 7.29
C SER A 170 -19.72 -7.85 8.30
N VAL A 171 -18.92 -8.22 9.30
CA VAL A 171 -18.22 -7.26 10.16
C VAL A 171 -16.80 -7.14 9.64
N ILE A 172 -16.53 -6.14 8.79
CA ILE A 172 -15.22 -5.89 8.13
C ILE A 172 -14.62 -7.14 7.44
N GLY A 173 -15.47 -8.02 6.90
CA GLY A 173 -15.08 -9.29 6.28
C GLY A 173 -15.21 -10.51 7.18
N GLY A 174 -15.43 -10.32 8.48
CA GLY A 174 -15.64 -11.40 9.46
C GLY A 174 -17.09 -11.82 9.62
N ASP A 175 -17.34 -12.99 10.19
CA ASP A 175 -18.68 -13.53 10.47
C ASP A 175 -19.41 -12.65 11.51
N LYS A 176 -20.69 -12.34 11.26
CA LYS A 176 -21.56 -11.60 12.19
C LYS A 176 -21.90 -12.36 13.47
N GLY A 177 -21.68 -13.66 13.50
CA GLY A 177 -22.02 -14.56 14.61
C GLY A 177 -20.84 -14.96 15.49
N SER A 178 -19.63 -14.48 15.19
CA SER A 178 -18.41 -14.83 15.94
C SER A 178 -18.08 -13.82 17.05
#